data_f1579381a2c35c649d040bb52616df9c
#
_entry.id   f1579381a2c35c649d040bb52616df9c
#
_cell.length_a   1.000
_cell.length_b   1.000
_cell.length_c   1.000
_cell.angle_alpha   90.00
_cell.angle_beta   90.00
_cell.angle_gamma   90.00
#
_symmetry.space_group_name_H-M   'P 1'
#
loop_
_entity.id
_entity.type
_entity.pdbx_description
1 polymer ?
#
loop_
_entity_poly.entity_id
_entity_poly.type
_entity_poly.pdbx_seq_one_letter_code
_entity_poly.pdbx_strand_id
1 'polypeptide(L)'
;GVVVKCFPNNYLGWHLGKVGGFAISKFSGGVELNNFGYLTKKGDKYYTYVNTEVQPEYVCDLGYKFRGHQYWHAYSDKQIESLRLLILHLKDIYPKMDLENGIPKMLKEGVHPKEAFEFNEDAYNAKQFGLWSHTSVRKDKFDCFPQEELVNMLKGL
;
A
#
# COMPACT_ATOMS: atom_id res chain seq x y z
N GLY A 1 3.73 10.39 12.51
CA GLY A 1 4.29 9.03 12.56
C GLY A 1 5.80 9.06 12.66
N VAL A 2 6.41 7.93 12.99
CA VAL A 2 7.86 7.77 12.96
C VAL A 2 8.24 7.05 11.67
N VAL A 3 9.17 7.64 10.91
CA VAL A 3 9.73 7.02 9.70
C VAL A 3 11.10 6.44 10.05
N VAL A 4 11.30 5.16 9.75
CA VAL A 4 12.56 4.46 9.99
C VAL A 4 13.16 4.05 8.67
N LYS A 5 14.40 4.47 8.39
CA LYS A 5 15.16 4.02 7.23
C LYS A 5 15.92 2.75 7.58
N CYS A 6 15.50 1.62 7.01
CA CYS A 6 16.06 0.30 7.31
C CYS A 6 17.41 0.04 6.61
N PHE A 7 17.64 0.65 5.42
CA PHE A 7 18.83 0.41 4.61
C PHE A 7 19.43 1.71 4.07
N PRO A 8 20.77 1.81 3.92
CA PRO A 8 21.38 2.86 3.14
C PRO A 8 20.94 2.82 1.66
N ASN A 9 20.97 3.96 0.96
CA ASN A 9 20.48 4.08 -0.42
C ASN A 9 21.24 3.24 -1.46
N ASN A 10 22.45 2.78 -1.12
CA ASN A 10 23.30 1.95 -1.99
C ASN A 10 23.12 0.45 -1.77
N TYR A 11 22.17 0.03 -0.92
CA TYR A 11 21.88 -1.37 -0.67
C TYR A 11 20.57 -1.77 -1.35
N LEU A 12 20.55 -2.99 -1.88
CA LEU A 12 19.36 -3.62 -2.45
C LEU A 12 18.55 -4.30 -1.36
N GLY A 13 17.31 -3.85 -1.15
CA GLY A 13 16.36 -4.56 -0.31
C GLY A 13 15.53 -5.56 -1.13
N TRP A 14 15.41 -6.81 -0.66
CA TRP A 14 14.52 -7.82 -1.26
C TRP A 14 13.07 -7.63 -0.78
N HIS A 15 12.52 -6.43 -0.94
CA HIS A 15 11.21 -6.08 -0.42
C HIS A 15 10.04 -6.74 -1.16
N LEU A 16 10.27 -7.30 -2.36
CA LEU A 16 9.24 -8.01 -3.13
C LEU A 16 9.41 -9.53 -3.12
N GLY A 17 10.46 -10.05 -2.47
CA GLY A 17 10.75 -11.48 -2.44
C GLY A 17 11.14 -12.04 -3.82
N LYS A 18 10.94 -13.36 -4.00
CA LYS A 18 11.29 -14.05 -5.26
C LYS A 18 10.27 -13.82 -6.38
N VAL A 19 9.02 -13.48 -6.03
CA VAL A 19 7.93 -13.23 -6.96
C VAL A 19 8.02 -11.78 -7.42
N GLY A 20 7.92 -11.52 -8.71
CA GLY A 20 8.16 -10.20 -9.31
C GLY A 20 9.59 -10.04 -9.85
N GLY A 21 10.45 -11.00 -9.54
CA GLY A 21 11.81 -11.08 -10.07
C GLY A 21 12.79 -10.07 -9.44
N PHE A 22 14.05 -10.35 -9.63
CA PHE A 22 15.17 -9.52 -9.17
C PHE A 22 15.15 -8.11 -9.78
N ALA A 23 14.64 -7.98 -11.02
CA ALA A 23 14.61 -6.72 -11.74
C ALA A 23 13.75 -5.67 -11.00
N ILE A 24 12.56 -6.03 -10.50
CA ILE A 24 11.68 -5.08 -9.81
C ILE A 24 12.33 -4.57 -8.51
N SER A 25 12.88 -5.48 -7.69
CA SER A 25 13.55 -5.09 -6.44
C SER A 25 14.78 -4.20 -6.69
N LYS A 26 15.43 -4.34 -7.84
CA LYS A 26 16.61 -3.53 -8.20
C LYS A 26 16.27 -2.09 -8.56
N PHE A 27 15.09 -1.86 -9.12
CA PHE A 27 14.66 -0.55 -9.64
C PHE A 27 13.51 0.08 -8.85
N SER A 28 13.22 -0.43 -7.65
CA SER A 28 12.15 0.09 -6.80
C SER A 28 12.59 0.24 -5.35
N GLY A 29 11.89 1.11 -4.64
CA GLY A 29 11.95 1.22 -3.18
C GLY A 29 10.67 0.68 -2.56
N GLY A 30 10.74 0.13 -1.35
CA GLY A 30 9.61 -0.34 -0.58
C GLY A 30 9.40 0.51 0.67
N VAL A 31 8.15 0.85 0.96
CA VAL A 31 7.73 1.48 2.21
C VAL A 31 6.75 0.54 2.91
N GLU A 32 7.06 0.16 4.14
CA GLU A 32 6.17 -0.63 5.00
C GLU A 32 5.32 0.32 5.85
N LEU A 33 4.00 0.18 5.75
CA LEU A 33 3.06 0.85 6.65
C LEU A 33 2.67 -0.13 7.76
N ASN A 34 3.14 0.12 8.98
CA ASN A 34 2.85 -0.75 10.12
C ASN A 34 1.34 -0.78 10.39
N ASN A 35 0.74 -1.97 10.26
CA ASN A 35 -0.70 -2.19 10.37
C ASN A 35 -0.98 -3.66 10.68
N PHE A 36 -2.10 -3.96 11.34
CA PHE A 36 -2.51 -5.34 11.62
C PHE A 36 -3.16 -6.05 10.43
N GLY A 37 -3.40 -5.33 9.33
CA GLY A 37 -4.03 -5.88 8.13
C GLY A 37 -5.54 -6.10 8.29
N TYR A 38 -6.06 -7.15 7.65
CA TYR A 38 -7.49 -7.45 7.69
C TYR A 38 -7.97 -7.91 9.05
N LEU A 39 -9.25 -7.65 9.32
CA LEU A 39 -9.93 -8.00 10.56
C LEU A 39 -11.08 -8.97 10.28
N THR A 40 -11.32 -9.84 11.24
CA THR A 40 -12.46 -10.76 11.25
C THR A 40 -13.51 -10.24 12.22
N LYS A 41 -14.73 -9.98 11.72
CA LYS A 41 -15.87 -9.62 12.56
C LYS A 41 -16.49 -10.87 13.19
N LYS A 42 -16.67 -10.86 14.52
CA LYS A 42 -17.35 -11.91 15.30
C LYS A 42 -18.39 -11.24 16.21
N GLY A 43 -19.66 -11.34 15.86
CA GLY A 43 -20.71 -10.53 16.51
C GLY A 43 -20.45 -9.05 16.29
N ASP A 44 -20.37 -8.26 17.35
CA ASP A 44 -20.13 -6.82 17.32
C ASP A 44 -18.64 -6.45 17.51
N LYS A 45 -17.75 -7.44 17.51
CA LYS A 45 -16.31 -7.25 17.77
C LYS A 45 -15.47 -7.59 16.56
N TYR A 46 -14.28 -6.98 16.49
CA TYR A 46 -13.31 -7.15 15.41
C TYR A 46 -12.00 -7.72 15.95
N TYR A 47 -11.40 -8.65 15.21
CA TYR A 47 -10.20 -9.36 15.64
C TYR A 47 -9.15 -9.40 14.54
N THR A 48 -7.88 -9.24 14.92
CA THR A 48 -6.74 -9.46 14.04
C THR A 48 -6.59 -10.94 13.71
N TYR A 49 -5.71 -11.27 12.74
CA TYR A 49 -5.42 -12.67 12.39
C TYR A 49 -4.80 -13.48 13.56
N VAL A 50 -4.17 -12.81 14.55
CA VAL A 50 -3.68 -13.43 15.80
C VAL A 50 -4.73 -13.40 16.92
N ASN A 51 -5.99 -13.12 16.59
CA ASN A 51 -7.14 -13.11 17.51
C ASN A 51 -7.05 -12.05 18.64
N THR A 52 -6.36 -10.93 18.39
CA THR A 52 -6.41 -9.76 19.28
C THR A 52 -7.61 -8.90 18.92
N GLU A 53 -8.42 -8.51 19.92
CA GLU A 53 -9.56 -7.63 19.73
C GLU A 53 -9.09 -6.21 19.36
N VAL A 54 -9.75 -5.61 18.36
CA VAL A 54 -9.50 -4.25 17.88
C VAL A 54 -10.72 -3.39 18.21
N GLN A 55 -10.48 -2.23 18.83
CA GLN A 55 -11.54 -1.30 19.17
C GLN A 55 -12.18 -0.71 17.91
N PRO A 56 -13.50 -0.42 17.92
CA PRO A 56 -14.24 0.03 16.74
C PRO A 56 -13.65 1.29 16.05
N GLU A 57 -13.06 2.20 16.81
CA GLU A 57 -12.44 3.43 16.29
C GLU A 57 -11.20 3.19 15.44
N TYR A 58 -10.61 1.99 15.50
CA TYR A 58 -9.47 1.58 14.68
C TYR A 58 -9.88 0.63 13.53
N VAL A 59 -11.18 0.54 13.25
CA VAL A 59 -11.70 -0.33 12.18
C VAL A 59 -12.04 0.51 10.96
N CYS A 60 -11.45 0.15 9.83
CA CYS A 60 -11.86 0.63 8.53
C CYS A 60 -12.82 -0.38 7.90
N ASP A 61 -14.06 0.03 7.63
CA ASP A 61 -15.01 -0.72 6.82
C ASP A 61 -14.96 -0.17 5.39
N LEU A 62 -14.49 -0.97 4.44
CA LEU A 62 -14.43 -0.57 3.05
C LEU A 62 -15.80 -0.52 2.35
N GLY A 63 -16.86 -1.08 2.97
CA GLY A 63 -18.16 -1.24 2.32
C GLY A 63 -18.18 -2.31 1.22
N TYR A 64 -17.04 -2.87 0.87
CA TYR A 64 -16.87 -3.96 -0.10
C TYR A 64 -15.72 -4.89 0.32
N LYS A 65 -15.63 -6.05 -0.34
CA LYS A 65 -14.52 -6.98 -0.08
C LYS A 65 -13.32 -6.67 -0.98
N PHE A 66 -12.18 -6.38 -0.36
CA PHE A 66 -10.88 -6.35 -1.00
C PHE A 66 -10.07 -7.56 -0.52
N ARG A 67 -9.52 -8.35 -1.45
CA ARG A 67 -8.78 -9.58 -1.13
C ARG A 67 -9.55 -10.53 -0.20
N GLY A 68 -10.89 -10.57 -0.33
CA GLY A 68 -11.77 -11.42 0.48
C GLY A 68 -12.22 -10.82 1.82
N HIS A 69 -11.68 -9.68 2.24
CA HIS A 69 -11.94 -9.04 3.53
C HIS A 69 -12.57 -7.66 3.36
N GLN A 70 -13.55 -7.35 4.21
CA GLN A 70 -14.24 -6.04 4.23
C GLN A 70 -13.67 -5.11 5.30
N TYR A 71 -13.30 -5.67 6.45
CA TYR A 71 -12.85 -4.92 7.61
C TYR A 71 -11.34 -4.96 7.73
N TRP A 72 -10.73 -3.82 8.06
CA TRP A 72 -9.28 -3.66 8.13
C TRP A 72 -8.91 -2.82 9.34
N HIS A 73 -7.72 -3.01 9.87
CA HIS A 73 -7.17 -2.10 10.86
C HIS A 73 -6.82 -0.78 10.17
N ALA A 74 -7.45 0.32 10.61
CA ALA A 74 -7.32 1.62 9.94
C ALA A 74 -5.87 2.14 9.97
N TYR A 75 -5.43 2.73 8.87
CA TYR A 75 -4.27 3.62 8.89
C TYR A 75 -4.68 4.92 9.57
N SER A 76 -3.86 5.44 10.47
CA SER A 76 -4.12 6.76 11.07
C SER A 76 -3.78 7.89 10.09
N ASP A 77 -4.44 9.05 10.27
CA ASP A 77 -4.16 10.26 9.47
C ASP A 77 -2.67 10.64 9.52
N LYS A 78 -2.04 10.45 10.70
CA LYS A 78 -0.60 10.71 10.87
C LYS A 78 0.28 9.77 10.06
N GLN A 79 -0.12 8.50 9.88
CA GLN A 79 0.60 7.57 9.01
C GLN A 79 0.47 7.98 7.55
N ILE A 80 -0.74 8.31 7.10
CA ILE A 80 -1.02 8.72 5.72
C ILE A 80 -0.28 10.01 5.37
N GLU A 81 -0.32 11.02 6.26
CA GLU A 81 0.41 12.27 6.04
C GLU A 81 1.93 12.06 6.06
N SER A 82 2.44 11.21 6.97
CA SER A 82 3.87 10.88 6.98
C SER A 82 4.29 10.14 5.70
N LEU A 83 3.44 9.28 5.17
CA LEU A 83 3.68 8.60 3.88
C LEU A 83 3.72 9.63 2.74
N ARG A 84 2.78 10.57 2.70
CA ARG A 84 2.75 11.64 1.70
C ARG A 84 4.05 12.44 1.69
N LEU A 85 4.46 12.91 2.85
CA LEU A 85 5.71 13.67 3.02
C LEU A 85 6.95 12.85 2.63
N LEU A 86 6.97 11.56 2.98
CA LEU A 86 8.06 10.66 2.61
C LEU A 86 8.12 10.47 1.08
N ILE A 87 6.98 10.27 0.41
CA ILE A 87 6.92 10.13 -1.05
C ILE A 87 7.47 11.38 -1.74
N LEU A 88 7.03 12.57 -1.31
CA LEU A 88 7.52 13.84 -1.86
C LEU A 88 9.02 14.02 -1.62
N HIS A 89 9.50 13.72 -0.41
CA HIS A 89 10.94 13.75 -0.11
C HIS A 89 11.75 12.78 -0.97
N LEU A 90 11.23 11.57 -1.19
CA LEU A 90 11.88 10.60 -2.08
C LEU A 90 11.89 11.08 -3.54
N LYS A 91 10.84 11.79 -3.99
CA LYS A 91 10.81 12.40 -5.32
C LYS A 91 11.90 13.46 -5.48
N ASP A 92 12.17 14.27 -4.45
CA ASP A 92 13.25 15.26 -4.45
C ASP A 92 14.64 14.59 -4.58
N ILE A 93 14.86 13.50 -3.85
CA ILE A 93 16.12 12.73 -3.88
C ILE A 93 16.27 11.95 -5.20
N TYR A 94 15.16 11.40 -5.70
CA TYR A 94 15.11 10.59 -6.92
C TYR A 94 14.19 11.22 -7.97
N PRO A 95 14.64 12.24 -8.70
CA PRO A 95 13.80 12.99 -9.66
C PRO A 95 13.16 12.13 -10.76
N LYS A 96 13.74 10.96 -11.05
CA LYS A 96 13.18 9.99 -12.00
C LYS A 96 12.04 9.14 -11.43
N MET A 97 11.75 9.22 -10.12
CA MET A 97 10.63 8.53 -9.51
C MET A 97 9.32 9.06 -10.13
N ASP A 98 8.49 8.14 -10.60
CA ASP A 98 7.23 8.48 -11.25
C ASP A 98 6.10 8.45 -10.20
N LEU A 99 5.50 9.58 -9.92
CA LEU A 99 4.36 9.73 -8.99
C LEU A 99 3.01 9.82 -9.71
N GLU A 100 3.02 10.03 -11.02
CA GLU A 100 1.80 10.24 -11.79
C GLU A 100 1.19 8.95 -12.29
N ASN A 101 2.01 7.91 -12.51
CA ASN A 101 1.57 6.61 -12.99
C ASN A 101 1.30 5.61 -11.85
N GLY A 102 0.79 4.44 -12.24
CA GLY A 102 0.39 3.41 -11.29
C GLY A 102 -0.97 3.69 -10.65
N ILE A 103 -1.10 3.41 -9.36
CA ILE A 103 -2.34 3.62 -8.62
C ILE A 103 -2.85 5.06 -8.70
N PRO A 104 -2.03 6.12 -8.53
CA PRO A 104 -2.49 7.50 -8.63
C PRO A 104 -3.19 7.81 -9.96
N LYS A 105 -2.61 7.35 -11.07
CA LYS A 105 -3.21 7.53 -12.40
C LYS A 105 -4.56 6.83 -12.52
N MET A 106 -4.62 5.54 -12.16
CA MET A 106 -5.84 4.76 -12.22
C MET A 106 -6.98 5.41 -11.42
N LEU A 107 -6.67 5.91 -10.23
CA LEU A 107 -7.62 6.60 -9.37
C LEU A 107 -8.08 7.95 -9.95
N LYS A 108 -7.19 8.73 -10.57
CA LYS A 108 -7.52 9.99 -11.26
C LYS A 108 -8.40 9.75 -12.50
N GLU A 109 -8.21 8.65 -13.19
CA GLU A 109 -9.02 8.20 -14.33
C GLU A 109 -10.37 7.57 -13.92
N GLY A 110 -10.67 7.50 -12.62
CA GLY A 110 -11.95 7.02 -12.10
C GLY A 110 -12.04 5.50 -11.91
N VAL A 111 -10.93 4.79 -12.00
CA VAL A 111 -10.89 3.36 -11.68
C VAL A 111 -11.26 3.17 -10.21
N HIS A 112 -12.14 2.20 -9.94
CA HIS A 112 -12.57 1.92 -8.57
C HIS A 112 -11.36 1.53 -7.69
N PRO A 113 -11.24 2.04 -6.44
CA PRO A 113 -10.08 1.78 -5.58
C PRO A 113 -9.75 0.29 -5.42
N LYS A 114 -10.76 -0.57 -5.31
CA LYS A 114 -10.57 -2.01 -5.28
C LYS A 114 -9.74 -2.51 -6.47
N GLU A 115 -10.07 -2.06 -7.68
CA GLU A 115 -9.40 -2.49 -8.91
C GLU A 115 -8.01 -1.87 -9.04
N ALA A 116 -7.86 -0.59 -8.67
CA ALA A 116 -6.58 0.12 -8.72
C ALA A 116 -5.51 -0.53 -7.82
N PHE A 117 -5.92 -1.16 -6.71
CA PHE A 117 -5.02 -1.85 -5.78
C PHE A 117 -4.86 -3.36 -6.06
N GLU A 118 -5.62 -3.94 -7.02
CA GLU A 118 -5.47 -5.35 -7.38
C GLU A 118 -4.19 -5.60 -8.19
N PHE A 119 -3.90 -6.90 -8.40
CA PHE A 119 -2.73 -7.34 -9.13
C PHE A 119 -2.70 -6.78 -10.54
N ASN A 120 -1.59 -6.15 -10.90
CA ASN A 120 -1.33 -5.58 -12.20
C ASN A 120 -0.13 -6.30 -12.84
N GLU A 121 -0.36 -6.95 -13.98
CA GLU A 121 0.65 -7.78 -14.64
C GLU A 121 1.81 -6.95 -15.21
N ASP A 122 1.54 -5.73 -15.68
CA ASP A 122 2.59 -4.86 -16.23
C ASP A 122 3.47 -4.29 -15.10
N ALA A 123 2.88 -3.96 -13.95
CA ALA A 123 3.66 -3.61 -12.75
C ALA A 123 4.52 -4.79 -12.28
N TYR A 124 3.93 -5.98 -12.21
CA TYR A 124 4.63 -7.22 -11.84
C TYR A 124 5.81 -7.54 -12.75
N ASN A 125 5.66 -7.32 -14.06
CA ASN A 125 6.70 -7.57 -15.05
C ASN A 125 7.66 -6.39 -15.26
N ALA A 126 7.61 -5.34 -14.43
CA ALA A 126 8.40 -4.11 -14.54
C ALA A 126 8.27 -3.39 -15.90
N LYS A 127 7.11 -3.52 -16.55
CA LYS A 127 6.82 -2.82 -17.81
C LYS A 127 6.25 -1.43 -17.57
N GLN A 128 5.71 -1.17 -16.38
CA GLN A 128 5.13 0.10 -16.00
C GLN A 128 5.72 0.60 -14.69
N PHE A 129 6.35 1.77 -14.73
CA PHE A 129 6.80 2.49 -13.54
C PHE A 129 5.65 3.26 -12.91
N GLY A 130 5.78 3.61 -11.63
CA GLY A 130 4.78 4.35 -10.88
C GLY A 130 4.73 3.97 -9.41
N LEU A 131 3.72 4.46 -8.71
CA LEU A 131 3.42 4.06 -7.34
C LEU A 131 2.48 2.85 -7.33
N TRP A 132 2.92 1.79 -6.71
CA TRP A 132 2.21 0.53 -6.61
C TRP A 132 2.13 0.05 -5.17
N SER A 133 1.09 -0.68 -4.83
CA SER A 133 0.99 -1.40 -3.56
C SER A 133 1.63 -2.78 -3.66
N HIS A 134 1.88 -3.41 -2.53
CA HIS A 134 2.36 -4.79 -2.50
C HIS A 134 1.38 -5.75 -3.21
N THR A 135 0.08 -5.50 -3.05
CA THR A 135 -0.98 -6.27 -3.74
C THR A 135 -0.95 -6.11 -5.25
N SER A 136 -0.49 -4.97 -5.78
CA SER A 136 -0.37 -4.76 -7.22
C SER A 136 0.70 -5.64 -7.87
N VAL A 137 1.74 -6.01 -7.13
CA VAL A 137 2.86 -6.82 -7.63
C VAL A 137 2.93 -8.23 -7.02
N ARG A 138 2.06 -8.56 -6.06
CA ARG A 138 2.00 -9.86 -5.38
C ARG A 138 0.56 -10.32 -5.16
N LYS A 139 0.20 -11.48 -5.73
CA LYS A 139 -1.16 -12.06 -5.57
C LYS A 139 -1.45 -12.60 -4.17
N ASP A 140 -0.41 -12.96 -3.43
CA ASP A 140 -0.47 -13.55 -2.08
C ASP A 140 -0.42 -12.52 -0.95
N LYS A 141 -0.37 -11.22 -1.27
CA LYS A 141 -0.30 -10.14 -0.30
C LYS A 141 -1.64 -9.44 -0.09
N PHE A 142 -1.79 -8.83 1.08
CA PHE A 142 -3.00 -8.13 1.51
C PHE A 142 -2.74 -6.64 1.77
N ASP A 143 -1.49 -6.25 1.89
CA ASP A 143 -1.01 -4.89 2.14
C ASP A 143 -0.61 -4.22 0.80
N CYS A 144 -0.89 -2.98 0.52
CA CYS A 144 -1.72 -2.08 1.31
C CYS A 144 -3.16 -2.14 0.79
N PHE A 145 -4.15 -1.90 1.65
CA PHE A 145 -5.56 -1.90 1.25
C PHE A 145 -6.05 -0.47 0.95
N PRO A 146 -7.12 -0.31 0.13
CA PRO A 146 -7.58 0.99 -0.37
C PRO A 146 -8.49 1.73 0.61
N GLN A 147 -7.96 2.12 1.79
CA GLN A 147 -8.65 3.03 2.72
C GLN A 147 -8.89 4.38 2.04
N GLU A 148 -10.02 5.00 2.28
CA GLU A 148 -10.46 6.22 1.59
C GLU A 148 -9.45 7.36 1.73
N GLU A 149 -8.91 7.60 2.91
CA GLU A 149 -7.92 8.65 3.18
C GLU A 149 -6.62 8.40 2.41
N LEU A 150 -6.17 7.14 2.32
CA LEU A 150 -5.02 6.75 1.52
C LEU A 150 -5.28 6.96 0.02
N VAL A 151 -6.47 6.57 -0.44
CA VAL A 151 -6.91 6.79 -1.84
C VAL A 151 -6.92 8.27 -2.18
N ASN A 152 -7.48 9.11 -1.31
CA ASN A 152 -7.55 10.56 -1.51
C ASN A 152 -6.14 11.19 -1.51
N MET A 153 -5.27 10.75 -0.61
CA MET A 153 -3.86 11.19 -0.59
C MET A 153 -3.14 10.83 -1.91
N LEU A 154 -3.30 9.61 -2.41
CA LEU A 154 -2.68 9.17 -3.66
C LEU A 154 -3.21 9.92 -4.89
N LYS A 155 -4.51 10.27 -4.91
CA LYS A 155 -5.09 11.13 -5.96
C LYS A 155 -4.52 12.55 -5.94
N GLY A 156 -4.10 13.03 -4.78
CA GLY A 156 -3.55 14.37 -4.59
C GLY A 156 -2.06 14.51 -4.88
N LEU A 157 -1.36 13.42 -5.20
CA LEU A 157 0.04 13.46 -5.63
C LEU A 157 0.13 13.89 -7.11
#